data_83ea94eb56b56760a9c90c76907947d5
#
_entry.id   83ea94eb56b56760a9c90c76907947d5
#
_cell.length_a   1.000
_cell.length_b   1.000
_cell.length_c   1.000
_cell.angle_alpha   90.00
_cell.angle_beta   90.00
_cell.angle_gamma   90.00
#
_symmetry.space_group_name_H-M   'P 1'
#
loop_
_entity.id
_entity.type
_entity.pdbx_description
1 polymer ?
#
loop_
_entity_poly.entity_id
_entity_poly.type
_entity_poly.pdbx_seq_one_letter_code
_entity_poly.pdbx_strand_id
1 'polypeptide(L)'
;MPVDPTATAALGLQPSYSAREAAAMLGRSYSWLDQRLRAGQFVLADGTIVQPLRTPGGYRRFTLPMLRDVIVASARQGWFSVEDIRYALRAVIEASYRETGEFQGSKVGAH
;
A
#
# COMPACT_ATOMS: atom_id res chain seq x y z
N MET A 1 27.94 -0.17 4.58
CA MET A 1 26.63 -0.76 4.80
C MET A 1 25.84 -0.70 3.52
N PRO A 2 25.85 -1.73 2.84
CA PRO A 2 25.26 -1.71 1.50
C PRO A 2 23.76 -1.57 1.50
N VAL A 3 23.10 -2.14 2.48
CA VAL A 3 21.67 -2.22 2.41
C VAL A 3 21.06 -1.65 3.68
N ASP A 4 20.01 -0.88 3.50
CA ASP A 4 19.20 -0.43 4.62
C ASP A 4 18.53 -1.67 5.21
N PRO A 5 18.85 -2.05 6.44
CA PRO A 5 18.25 -3.27 7.03
C PRO A 5 16.74 -3.19 7.11
N THR A 6 16.21 -1.99 7.31
CA THR A 6 14.77 -1.82 7.39
C THR A 6 14.12 -2.11 6.04
N ALA A 7 14.70 -1.59 4.96
CA ALA A 7 14.16 -1.82 3.64
C ALA A 7 14.26 -3.30 3.28
N THR A 8 15.38 -3.93 3.62
CA THR A 8 15.55 -5.34 3.36
C THR A 8 14.53 -6.16 4.12
N ALA A 9 14.32 -5.84 5.39
CA ALA A 9 13.35 -6.55 6.19
C ALA A 9 11.95 -6.37 5.63
N ALA A 10 11.61 -5.14 5.22
CA ALA A 10 10.29 -4.88 4.68
C ALA A 10 10.04 -5.67 3.41
N LEU A 11 11.04 -5.74 2.53
CA LEU A 11 10.87 -6.44 1.27
C LEU A 11 10.97 -7.95 1.42
N GLY A 12 11.71 -8.43 2.42
CA GLY A 12 11.91 -9.86 2.61
C GLY A 12 10.99 -10.49 3.61
N LEU A 13 10.56 -9.75 4.62
CA LEU A 13 9.77 -10.30 5.72
C LEU A 13 8.36 -9.78 5.77
N GLN A 14 8.10 -8.66 5.14
CA GLN A 14 6.80 -8.03 5.17
C GLN A 14 6.18 -8.10 3.78
N PRO A 15 4.93 -8.56 3.68
CA PRO A 15 4.25 -8.61 2.40
C PRO A 15 4.19 -7.24 1.76
N SER A 16 4.33 -7.22 0.45
CA SER A 16 4.24 -5.98 -0.30
C SER A 16 3.56 -6.25 -1.63
N TYR A 17 3.13 -5.18 -2.27
CA TYR A 17 2.31 -5.24 -3.49
C TYR A 17 2.96 -4.38 -4.56
N SER A 18 2.82 -4.80 -5.81
CA SER A 18 3.33 -4.03 -6.93
C SER A 18 2.48 -2.77 -7.13
N ALA A 19 2.98 -1.85 -7.95
CA ALA A 19 2.21 -0.64 -8.25
C ALA A 19 0.89 -0.97 -8.94
N ARG A 20 0.88 -2.00 -9.79
CA ARG A 20 -0.36 -2.39 -10.45
C ARG A 20 -1.36 -2.99 -9.47
N GLU A 21 -0.87 -3.83 -8.57
CA GLU A 21 -1.71 -4.39 -7.52
C GLU A 21 -2.23 -3.29 -6.61
N ALA A 22 -1.36 -2.35 -6.25
CA ALA A 22 -1.75 -1.24 -5.39
C ALA A 22 -2.83 -0.40 -6.05
N ALA A 23 -2.67 -0.09 -7.34
CA ALA A 23 -3.67 0.69 -8.05
C ALA A 23 -5.02 -0.03 -8.05
N ALA A 24 -5.01 -1.34 -8.30
CA ALA A 24 -6.23 -2.12 -8.29
C ALA A 24 -6.90 -2.09 -6.93
N MET A 25 -6.12 -2.21 -5.86
CA MET A 25 -6.65 -2.15 -4.51
C MET A 25 -7.27 -0.80 -4.20
N LEU A 26 -6.71 0.26 -4.78
CA LEU A 26 -7.25 1.60 -4.60
C LEU A 26 -8.43 1.89 -5.53
N GLY A 27 -8.73 0.98 -6.44
CA GLY A 27 -9.81 1.19 -7.40
C GLY A 27 -9.45 2.20 -8.47
N ARG A 28 -8.17 2.34 -8.78
CA ARG A 28 -7.70 3.32 -9.75
C ARG A 28 -6.82 2.65 -10.80
N SER A 29 -6.57 3.37 -11.89
CA SER A 29 -5.69 2.87 -12.92
C SER A 29 -4.22 3.00 -12.47
N TYR A 30 -3.37 2.19 -13.07
CA TYR A 30 -1.94 2.31 -12.83
C TYR A 30 -1.44 3.72 -13.19
N SER A 31 -1.93 4.29 -14.29
CA SER A 31 -1.53 5.63 -14.71
C SER A 31 -1.87 6.68 -13.67
N TRP A 32 -3.05 6.56 -13.08
CA TRP A 32 -3.46 7.51 -12.04
C TRP A 32 -2.47 7.47 -10.87
N LEU A 33 -2.13 6.27 -10.43
CA LEU A 33 -1.21 6.11 -9.32
C LEU A 33 0.19 6.59 -9.68
N ASP A 34 0.67 6.18 -10.87
CA ASP A 34 2.01 6.54 -11.32
C ASP A 34 2.19 8.04 -11.41
N GLN A 35 1.23 8.74 -11.99
CA GLN A 35 1.33 10.19 -12.16
C GLN A 35 1.42 10.89 -10.82
N ARG A 36 0.58 10.48 -9.86
CA ARG A 36 0.57 11.13 -8.56
C ARG A 36 1.81 10.83 -7.75
N LEU A 37 2.33 9.62 -7.88
CA LEU A 37 3.59 9.28 -7.21
C LEU A 37 4.75 10.12 -7.76
N ARG A 38 4.82 10.25 -9.08
CA ARG A 38 5.88 11.02 -9.72
C ARG A 38 5.81 12.48 -9.31
N ALA A 39 4.62 13.00 -9.14
CA ALA A 39 4.43 14.39 -8.77
C ALA A 39 4.50 14.64 -7.27
N GLY A 40 4.68 13.58 -6.46
CA GLY A 40 4.77 13.73 -5.01
C GLY A 40 3.49 14.25 -4.39
N GLN A 41 2.35 13.79 -4.90
CA GLN A 41 1.07 14.37 -4.53
C GLN A 41 0.39 13.68 -3.34
N PHE A 42 0.91 12.54 -2.88
CA PHE A 42 0.33 11.89 -1.71
C PHE A 42 0.99 12.45 -0.47
N VAL A 43 0.38 13.48 0.09
CA VAL A 43 0.94 14.24 1.20
C VAL A 43 0.05 14.06 2.42
N LEU A 44 0.65 13.65 3.53
CA LEU A 44 -0.06 13.48 4.80
C LEU A 44 -0.21 14.81 5.52
N ALA A 45 -1.01 14.80 6.59
CA ALA A 45 -1.32 16.03 7.31
C ALA A 45 -0.07 16.72 7.85
N ASP A 46 0.97 15.95 8.18
CA ASP A 46 2.21 16.51 8.72
C ASP A 46 3.19 16.92 7.63
N GLY A 47 2.77 16.85 6.37
CA GLY A 47 3.65 17.22 5.25
C GLY A 47 4.48 16.09 4.69
N THR A 48 4.42 14.92 5.29
CA THR A 48 5.16 13.76 4.80
C THR A 48 4.62 13.33 3.44
N ILE A 49 5.51 13.09 2.50
CA ILE A 49 5.15 12.59 1.17
C ILE A 49 5.30 11.08 1.20
N VAL A 50 4.24 10.37 0.81
CA VAL A 50 4.25 8.91 0.78
C VAL A 50 5.17 8.45 -0.35
N GLN A 51 6.14 7.62 -0.01
CA GLN A 51 7.10 7.07 -0.96
C GLN A 51 7.05 5.56 -0.88
N PRO A 52 6.87 4.87 -2.00
CA PRO A 52 6.91 3.41 -1.96
C PRO A 52 8.33 2.91 -1.74
N LEU A 53 8.42 1.67 -1.30
CA LEU A 53 9.72 1.00 -1.26
C LEU A 53 10.17 0.70 -2.68
N ARG A 54 11.48 0.51 -2.85
CA ARG A 54 12.04 0.15 -4.15
C ARG A 54 12.80 -1.15 -4.03
N THR A 55 12.62 -2.02 -5.00
CA THR A 55 13.45 -3.20 -5.11
C THR A 55 14.80 -2.80 -5.67
N PRO A 56 15.81 -3.68 -5.58
CA PRO A 56 17.10 -3.40 -6.22
C PRO A 56 16.97 -3.12 -7.71
N GLY A 57 15.96 -3.68 -8.38
CA GLY A 57 15.72 -3.40 -9.79
C GLY A 57 14.95 -2.13 -10.04
N GLY A 58 14.61 -1.38 -9.00
CA GLY A 58 13.93 -0.10 -9.17
C GLY A 58 12.42 -0.18 -9.21
N TYR A 59 11.85 -1.35 -8.98
CA TYR A 59 10.40 -1.50 -8.98
C TYR A 59 9.81 -1.04 -7.66
N ARG A 60 8.65 -0.40 -7.73
CA ARG A 60 7.98 0.10 -6.53
C ARG A 60 7.24 -1.03 -5.83
N ARG A 61 7.31 -1.01 -4.49
CA ARG A 61 6.56 -1.97 -3.66
C ARG A 61 5.82 -1.20 -2.59
N PHE A 62 4.62 -1.63 -2.30
CA PHE A 62 3.74 -0.98 -1.33
C PHE A 62 3.38 -1.96 -0.23
N THR A 63 3.53 -1.53 1.00
CA THR A 63 3.01 -2.29 2.14
C THR A 63 1.60 -1.79 2.43
N LEU A 64 0.86 -2.54 3.24
CA LEU A 64 -0.49 -2.11 3.60
C LEU A 64 -0.51 -0.78 4.35
N PRO A 65 0.41 -0.51 5.29
CA PRO A 65 0.44 0.82 5.91
C PRO A 65 0.65 1.93 4.88
N MET A 66 1.48 1.70 3.88
CA MET A 66 1.67 2.69 2.82
C MET A 66 0.39 2.92 2.03
N LEU A 67 -0.35 1.85 1.75
CA LEU A 67 -1.61 1.99 1.03
C LEU A 67 -2.64 2.75 1.86
N ARG A 68 -2.68 2.52 3.18
CA ARG A 68 -3.54 3.33 4.04
C ARG A 68 -3.17 4.79 3.96
N ASP A 69 -1.87 5.10 3.96
CA ASP A 69 -1.42 6.48 3.87
C ASP A 69 -1.83 7.10 2.53
N VAL A 70 -1.75 6.33 1.45
CA VAL A 70 -2.21 6.82 0.15
C VAL A 70 -3.71 7.13 0.19
N ILE A 71 -4.50 6.26 0.83
CA ILE A 71 -5.94 6.49 0.96
C ILE A 71 -6.21 7.75 1.76
N VAL A 72 -5.51 7.94 2.87
CA VAL A 72 -5.67 9.12 3.71
C VAL A 72 -5.32 10.39 2.92
N ALA A 73 -4.19 10.36 2.22
CA ALA A 73 -3.77 11.51 1.43
C ALA A 73 -4.78 11.81 0.33
N SER A 74 -5.30 10.76 -0.33
CA SER A 74 -6.28 10.94 -1.39
C SER A 74 -7.59 11.52 -0.86
N ALA A 75 -8.01 11.08 0.33
CA ALA A 75 -9.20 11.61 0.96
C ALA A 75 -9.01 13.09 1.31
N ARG A 76 -7.85 13.45 1.82
CA ARG A 76 -7.56 14.83 2.17
C ARG A 76 -7.60 15.75 0.95
N GLN A 77 -7.17 15.24 -0.19
CA GLN A 77 -7.16 16.02 -1.43
C GLN A 77 -8.54 16.07 -2.09
N GLY A 78 -9.50 15.29 -1.60
CA GLY A 78 -10.80 15.24 -2.21
C GLY A 78 -10.85 14.40 -3.47
N TRP A 79 -9.85 13.57 -3.71
CA TRP A 79 -9.83 12.70 -4.89
C TRP A 79 -10.69 11.45 -4.70
N PHE A 80 -10.97 11.10 -3.46
CA PHE A 80 -11.76 9.91 -3.13
C PHE A 80 -13.08 10.35 -2.51
N SER A 81 -14.17 9.82 -3.04
CA SER A 81 -15.47 9.94 -2.39
C SER A 81 -15.53 8.96 -1.23
N VAL A 82 -16.61 9.03 -0.45
CA VAL A 82 -16.82 8.06 0.62
C VAL A 82 -16.82 6.64 0.07
N GLU A 83 -17.44 6.44 -1.09
CA GLU A 83 -17.48 5.12 -1.71
C GLU A 83 -16.10 4.66 -2.13
N ASP A 84 -15.29 5.57 -2.67
CA ASP A 84 -13.92 5.25 -3.06
C ASP A 84 -13.11 4.83 -1.84
N ILE A 85 -13.28 5.56 -0.74
CA ILE A 85 -12.59 5.25 0.49
C ILE A 85 -12.99 3.87 0.99
N ARG A 86 -14.29 3.58 0.98
CA ARG A 86 -14.77 2.27 1.42
C ARG A 86 -14.20 1.15 0.59
N TYR A 87 -14.19 1.33 -0.73
CA TYR A 87 -13.65 0.32 -1.62
C TYR A 87 -12.20 0.03 -1.29
N ALA A 88 -11.40 1.10 -1.19
CA ALA A 88 -9.97 0.95 -0.96
C ALA A 88 -9.67 0.39 0.43
N LEU A 89 -10.37 0.86 1.45
CA LEU A 89 -10.16 0.34 2.80
C LEU A 89 -10.56 -1.12 2.89
N ARG A 90 -11.64 -1.51 2.23
CA ARG A 90 -12.02 -2.92 2.21
C ARG A 90 -10.94 -3.78 1.59
N ALA A 91 -10.36 -3.32 0.48
CA ALA A 91 -9.30 -4.07 -0.18
C ALA A 91 -8.09 -4.23 0.75
N VAL A 92 -7.73 -3.16 1.47
CA VAL A 92 -6.62 -3.21 2.41
C VAL A 92 -6.94 -4.15 3.57
N ILE A 93 -8.15 -4.09 4.10
CA ILE A 93 -8.55 -4.94 5.20
C ILE A 93 -8.53 -6.41 4.77
N GLU A 94 -9.06 -6.70 3.59
CA GLU A 94 -9.07 -8.07 3.09
C GLU A 94 -7.66 -8.59 2.87
N ALA A 95 -6.77 -7.74 2.37
CA ALA A 95 -5.38 -8.11 2.21
C ALA A 95 -4.72 -8.35 3.57
N SER A 96 -5.07 -7.54 4.55
CA SER A 96 -4.57 -7.70 5.90
C SER A 96 -4.97 -9.06 6.47
N TYR A 97 -6.20 -9.47 6.23
CA TYR A 97 -6.64 -10.79 6.67
C TYR A 97 -5.90 -11.90 5.94
N ARG A 98 -5.63 -11.74 4.66
CA ARG A 98 -4.86 -12.75 3.94
C ARG A 98 -3.46 -12.89 4.49
N GLU A 99 -2.81 -11.75 4.78
CA GLU A 99 -1.45 -11.77 5.32
C GLU A 99 -1.38 -12.44 6.68
N THR A 100 -2.35 -12.08 7.53
CA THR A 100 -2.41 -12.66 8.86
C THR A 100 -3.12 -13.99 8.83
N GLY A 101 -4.10 -14.09 7.96
CA GLY A 101 -4.96 -15.26 7.87
C GLY A 101 -4.25 -16.50 7.40
N GLU A 102 -3.27 -16.35 6.52
CA GLU A 102 -2.47 -17.49 6.14
C GLU A 102 -1.82 -18.12 7.34
N PHE A 103 -1.36 -17.25 8.20
CA PHE A 103 -0.71 -17.61 9.39
C PHE A 103 -1.71 -18.13 10.41
N GLN A 104 -2.83 -17.46 10.52
CA GLN A 104 -3.88 -17.87 11.42
C GLN A 104 -4.87 -18.81 10.80
N GLY A 105 -4.87 -18.89 9.50
CA GLY A 105 -5.78 -19.73 8.78
C GLY A 105 -5.70 -21.16 9.24
N SER A 106 -4.50 -21.63 9.54
CA SER A 106 -4.36 -22.98 10.02
C SER A 106 -5.05 -23.16 11.36
N LYS A 107 -5.01 -22.15 12.21
CA LYS A 107 -5.69 -22.25 13.49
C LYS A 107 -7.20 -22.16 13.31
N VAL A 108 -7.61 -21.26 12.49
CA VAL A 108 -9.02 -21.11 12.21
C VAL A 108 -9.56 -22.36 11.58
N GLY A 109 -8.82 -22.89 10.64
CA GLY A 109 -9.22 -24.11 10.01
C GLY A 109 -9.28 -25.28 10.96
N ALA A 110 -8.65 -25.16 12.09
CA ALA A 110 -8.60 -26.24 13.04
C ALA A 110 -9.87 -26.33 13.89
N HIS A 111 -10.70 -25.31 13.88
CA HIS A 111 -11.90 -25.45 14.69
C HIS A 111 -13.19 -25.51 13.94
#